data_f991565bb07a592b34958c7227775bf4
#
_entry.id   f991565bb07a592b34958c7227775bf4
#
_cell.length_a   1.000
_cell.length_b   1.000
_cell.length_c   1.000
_cell.angle_alpha   90.00
_cell.angle_beta   90.00
_cell.angle_gamma   90.00
#
_symmetry.space_group_name_H-M   'P 1'
#
loop_
_entity.id
_entity.type
_entity.pdbx_description
1 polymer ?
#
loop_
_entity_poly.entity_id
_entity_poly.type
_entity_poly.pdbx_seq_one_letter_code
_entity_poly.pdbx_strand_id
1 'polypeptide(L)'
;MPLETFEDKINALGLGGKPSVLLANGFSQAWDHNIFNYQNLLQQANFGVRDATIRDIFNDFNTFDFEKIMRALEAAEIVCNSYAVDQVKIDEINNDQEQLKSSLIQVISQTHPLRSSNITTQQYESAKPFIIQFENIFTLNYDLLLYWIVNKFDIDPQGYHTDDGFRHTTWENAEDQNVYFLHGGLHIYDDDTLIKKHAFRGDADISIVDQVRNNLNQGKFPLFVSEPTCEKKLARIEHNPYLSSCFRALKKLSGPLFIHGHSMADNDQHIFNQINKSGVDKVFISIFGDEHTEQNRETMANARRFIDTRQISIEFYDAASAPIWP
;
A
#
# COMPACT_ATOMS: atom_id res chain seq x y z
N MET A 1 -29.60 0.52 -7.61
CA MET A 1 -29.48 -0.95 -7.59
C MET A 1 -28.27 -1.28 -6.75
N PRO A 2 -28.26 -2.36 -5.98
CA PRO A 2 -27.06 -2.74 -5.26
C PRO A 2 -25.89 -2.94 -6.24
N LEU A 3 -24.67 -2.72 -5.78
CA LEU A 3 -23.48 -2.97 -6.57
C LEU A 3 -23.41 -4.46 -6.95
N GLU A 4 -22.91 -4.75 -8.15
CA GLU A 4 -22.64 -6.13 -8.57
C GLU A 4 -21.51 -6.73 -7.74
N THR A 5 -21.49 -8.07 -7.66
CA THR A 5 -20.47 -8.77 -6.89
C THR A 5 -19.13 -8.83 -7.61
N PHE A 6 -18.06 -9.13 -6.88
CA PHE A 6 -16.74 -9.42 -7.46
C PHE A 6 -16.80 -10.58 -8.47
N GLU A 7 -17.55 -11.64 -8.13
CA GLU A 7 -17.71 -12.81 -8.99
C GLU A 7 -18.45 -12.46 -10.30
N ASP A 8 -19.48 -11.61 -10.25
CA ASP A 8 -20.18 -11.12 -11.44
C ASP A 8 -19.20 -10.41 -12.38
N LYS A 9 -18.30 -9.56 -11.82
CA LYS A 9 -17.29 -8.82 -12.61
C LYS A 9 -16.25 -9.74 -13.23
N ILE A 10 -15.75 -10.73 -12.49
CA ILE A 10 -14.80 -11.72 -13.02
C ILE A 10 -15.46 -12.55 -14.14
N ASN A 11 -16.67 -13.04 -13.91
CA ASN A 11 -17.38 -13.87 -14.89
C ASN A 11 -17.71 -13.10 -16.18
N ALA A 12 -17.97 -11.80 -16.08
CA ALA A 12 -18.22 -10.92 -17.23
C ALA A 12 -17.02 -10.73 -18.16
N LEU A 13 -15.78 -11.02 -17.70
CA LEU A 13 -14.57 -10.93 -18.54
C LEU A 13 -14.46 -12.07 -19.57
N GLY A 14 -15.19 -13.17 -19.38
CA GLY A 14 -15.17 -14.31 -20.30
C GLY A 14 -13.80 -15.03 -20.36
N LEU A 15 -13.51 -15.63 -21.54
CA LEU A 15 -12.28 -16.41 -21.76
C LEU A 15 -11.07 -15.54 -22.17
N GLY A 16 -11.10 -14.22 -21.91
CA GLY A 16 -9.95 -13.34 -22.09
C GLY A 16 -8.81 -13.70 -21.14
N GLY A 17 -7.66 -13.06 -21.30
CA GLY A 17 -6.54 -13.21 -20.36
C GLY A 17 -6.93 -12.85 -18.91
N LYS A 18 -6.15 -13.32 -17.93
CA LYS A 18 -6.37 -12.95 -16.53
C LYS A 18 -6.26 -11.44 -16.36
N PRO A 19 -7.15 -10.82 -15.56
CA PRO A 19 -7.02 -9.41 -15.20
C PRO A 19 -5.81 -9.18 -14.30
N SER A 20 -5.46 -7.92 -14.08
CA SER A 20 -4.51 -7.51 -13.04
C SER A 20 -5.23 -6.93 -11.82
N VAL A 21 -4.56 -6.85 -10.66
CA VAL A 21 -5.12 -6.23 -9.45
C VAL A 21 -4.15 -5.23 -8.82
N LEU A 22 -4.71 -4.13 -8.33
CA LEU A 22 -4.06 -3.17 -7.43
C LEU A 22 -4.74 -3.25 -6.06
N LEU A 23 -4.00 -3.67 -5.05
CA LEU A 23 -4.46 -3.79 -3.68
C LEU A 23 -4.06 -2.55 -2.88
N ALA A 24 -4.96 -2.06 -2.05
CA ALA A 24 -4.69 -0.96 -1.13
C ALA A 24 -5.21 -1.27 0.28
N ASN A 25 -5.19 -0.29 1.16
CA ASN A 25 -5.38 -0.47 2.60
C ASN A 25 -6.64 -1.25 2.99
N GLY A 26 -7.74 -1.12 2.25
CA GLY A 26 -8.96 -1.89 2.50
C GLY A 26 -8.78 -3.41 2.43
N PHE A 27 -7.80 -3.91 1.65
CA PHE A 27 -7.43 -5.32 1.64
C PHE A 27 -6.92 -5.78 3.02
N SER A 28 -6.05 -4.99 3.64
CA SER A 28 -5.47 -5.32 4.95
C SER A 28 -6.45 -5.04 6.10
N GLN A 29 -7.24 -3.96 6.00
CA GLN A 29 -8.29 -3.65 6.97
C GLN A 29 -9.36 -4.74 7.04
N ALA A 30 -9.65 -5.42 5.94
CA ALA A 30 -10.59 -6.53 5.91
C ALA A 30 -10.09 -7.75 6.71
N TRP A 31 -8.76 -7.92 6.87
CA TRP A 31 -8.18 -8.94 7.73
C TRP A 31 -8.30 -8.56 9.21
N ASP A 32 -7.88 -7.36 9.58
CA ASP A 32 -8.05 -6.79 10.92
C ASP A 32 -8.10 -5.25 10.86
N HIS A 33 -9.31 -4.71 10.95
CA HIS A 33 -9.52 -3.27 10.94
C HIS A 33 -8.84 -2.56 12.12
N ASN A 34 -8.67 -3.23 13.27
CA ASN A 34 -8.07 -2.62 14.45
C ASN A 34 -6.55 -2.42 14.30
N ILE A 35 -5.88 -3.25 13.49
CA ILE A 35 -4.44 -3.14 13.26
C ILE A 35 -4.12 -2.15 12.13
N PHE A 36 -4.93 -2.17 11.06
CA PHE A 36 -4.60 -1.47 9.81
C PHE A 36 -5.38 -0.17 9.59
N ASN A 37 -5.89 0.48 10.65
CA ASN A 37 -6.47 1.82 10.53
C ASN A 37 -5.60 2.89 11.20
N TYR A 38 -5.61 4.09 10.65
CA TYR A 38 -4.78 5.20 11.12
C TYR A 38 -5.10 5.65 12.56
N GLN A 39 -6.35 5.54 13.02
CA GLN A 39 -6.72 5.90 14.37
C GLN A 39 -5.99 5.04 15.40
N ASN A 40 -5.97 3.73 15.20
CA ASN A 40 -5.29 2.80 16.11
C ASN A 40 -3.76 2.92 15.99
N LEU A 41 -3.23 3.16 14.80
CA LEU A 41 -1.81 3.45 14.62
C LEU A 41 -1.40 4.72 15.37
N LEU A 42 -2.19 5.80 15.29
CA LEU A 42 -1.92 7.03 16.03
C LEU A 42 -1.97 6.82 17.55
N GLN A 43 -2.93 6.04 18.07
CA GLN A 43 -3.01 5.76 19.50
C GLN A 43 -1.76 5.05 20.04
N GLN A 44 -1.15 4.18 19.23
CA GLN A 44 0.02 3.39 19.63
C GLN A 44 1.35 4.04 19.21
N ALA A 45 1.35 5.05 18.36
CA ALA A 45 2.55 5.76 17.94
C ALA A 45 3.21 6.50 19.12
N ASN A 46 4.53 6.56 19.10
CA ASN A 46 5.32 7.28 20.09
C ASN A 46 6.17 8.35 19.39
N PHE A 47 5.86 9.62 19.66
CA PHE A 47 6.57 10.77 19.10
C PHE A 47 7.63 11.35 20.04
N GLY A 48 8.07 10.57 21.02
CA GLY A 48 9.12 10.96 21.96
C GLY A 48 8.80 12.23 22.73
N VAL A 49 9.74 13.13 22.84
CA VAL A 49 9.59 14.41 23.57
C VAL A 49 8.57 15.36 22.94
N ARG A 50 8.20 15.14 21.68
CA ARG A 50 7.25 15.94 20.92
C ARG A 50 5.85 15.34 20.87
N ASP A 51 5.59 14.27 21.64
CA ASP A 51 4.33 13.51 21.57
C ASP A 51 3.09 14.40 21.77
N ALA A 52 3.07 15.25 22.76
CA ALA A 52 1.95 16.16 23.01
C ALA A 52 1.73 17.13 21.82
N THR A 53 2.78 17.77 21.34
CA THR A 53 2.70 18.73 20.24
C THR A 53 2.17 18.09 18.96
N ILE A 54 2.70 16.90 18.59
CA ILE A 54 2.29 16.22 17.36
C ILE A 54 0.83 15.75 17.50
N ARG A 55 0.40 15.23 18.64
CA ARG A 55 -1.00 14.84 18.87
C ARG A 55 -1.95 16.02 18.83
N ASP A 56 -1.57 17.19 19.36
CA ASP A 56 -2.36 18.42 19.28
C ASP A 56 -2.55 18.82 17.80
N ILE A 57 -1.54 18.69 16.94
CA ILE A 57 -1.67 18.94 15.51
C ILE A 57 -2.70 17.99 14.87
N PHE A 58 -2.66 16.67 15.19
CA PHE A 58 -3.69 15.74 14.71
C PHE A 58 -5.09 16.14 15.15
N ASN A 59 -5.25 16.57 16.40
CA ASN A 59 -6.52 17.02 16.96
C ASN A 59 -7.02 18.30 16.27
N ASP A 60 -6.16 19.30 16.08
CA ASP A 60 -6.50 20.58 15.45
C ASP A 60 -6.93 20.39 13.99
N PHE A 61 -6.29 19.45 13.28
CA PHE A 61 -6.67 19.07 11.92
C PHE A 61 -7.86 18.09 11.87
N ASN A 62 -8.35 17.63 13.02
CA ASN A 62 -9.42 16.64 13.15
C ASN A 62 -9.22 15.44 12.21
N THR A 63 -8.05 14.79 12.32
CA THR A 63 -7.66 13.70 11.42
C THR A 63 -6.80 12.66 12.15
N PHE A 64 -6.74 11.45 11.60
CA PHE A 64 -5.80 10.39 11.99
C PHE A 64 -4.80 10.07 10.87
N ASP A 65 -4.87 10.78 9.76
CA ASP A 65 -4.06 10.56 8.57
C ASP A 65 -2.67 11.19 8.73
N PHE A 66 -1.65 10.34 8.85
CA PHE A 66 -0.25 10.73 9.00
C PHE A 66 0.28 11.52 7.79
N GLU A 67 -0.13 11.15 6.56
CA GLU A 67 0.32 11.85 5.35
C GLU A 67 -0.25 13.26 5.28
N LYS A 68 -1.50 13.45 5.74
CA LYS A 68 -2.13 14.77 5.84
C LYS A 68 -1.36 15.68 6.80
N ILE A 69 -0.92 15.16 7.95
CA ILE A 69 -0.13 15.94 8.91
C ILE A 69 1.28 16.21 8.38
N MET A 70 1.94 15.24 7.74
CA MET A 70 3.24 15.49 7.09
C MET A 70 3.14 16.61 6.06
N ARG A 71 2.08 16.61 5.23
CA ARG A 71 1.81 17.69 4.26
C ARG A 71 1.62 19.05 4.93
N ALA A 72 0.91 19.08 6.05
CA ALA A 72 0.70 20.32 6.82
C ALA A 72 2.00 20.88 7.39
N LEU A 73 2.87 20.02 7.94
CA LEU A 73 4.18 20.42 8.45
C LEU A 73 5.11 20.93 7.34
N GLU A 74 5.11 20.31 6.17
CA GLU A 74 5.84 20.83 4.99
C GLU A 74 5.33 22.22 4.56
N ALA A 75 4.02 22.40 4.49
CA ALA A 75 3.46 23.69 4.17
C ALA A 75 3.81 24.74 5.22
N ALA A 76 3.81 24.37 6.50
CA ALA A 76 4.23 25.24 7.59
C ALA A 76 5.71 25.63 7.48
N GLU A 77 6.61 24.71 7.15
CA GLU A 77 8.02 25.00 6.88
C GLU A 77 8.18 26.07 5.80
N ILE A 78 7.53 25.89 4.65
CA ILE A 78 7.57 26.83 3.51
C ILE A 78 7.09 28.23 3.94
N VAL A 79 5.97 28.29 4.66
CA VAL A 79 5.39 29.56 5.15
C VAL A 79 6.33 30.20 6.16
N CYS A 80 6.83 29.47 7.16
CA CYS A 80 7.75 29.98 8.17
C CYS A 80 9.04 30.54 7.56
N ASN A 81 9.62 29.86 6.57
CA ASN A 81 10.77 30.34 5.81
C ASN A 81 10.47 31.67 5.12
N SER A 82 9.29 31.77 4.47
CA SER A 82 8.87 33.00 3.73
C SER A 82 8.64 34.19 4.65
N TYR A 83 8.23 33.96 5.90
CA TYR A 83 8.02 34.99 6.92
C TYR A 83 9.26 35.22 7.81
N ALA A 84 10.39 34.63 7.49
CA ALA A 84 11.65 34.71 8.26
C ALA A 84 11.44 34.39 9.76
N VAL A 85 10.65 33.36 10.05
CA VAL A 85 10.52 32.84 11.41
C VAL A 85 11.86 32.29 11.89
N ASP A 86 12.07 32.31 13.21
CA ASP A 86 13.30 31.83 13.83
C ASP A 86 13.65 30.41 13.31
N GLN A 87 14.91 30.24 12.89
CA GLN A 87 15.41 28.98 12.33
C GLN A 87 15.21 27.80 13.28
N VAL A 88 15.32 28.02 14.60
CA VAL A 88 15.08 26.97 15.61
C VAL A 88 13.66 26.38 15.48
N LYS A 89 12.65 27.22 15.17
CA LYS A 89 11.27 26.76 14.97
C LYS A 89 11.10 25.98 13.67
N ILE A 90 11.78 26.39 12.64
CA ILE A 90 11.79 25.67 11.36
C ILE A 90 12.46 24.30 11.53
N ASP A 91 13.56 24.24 12.25
CA ASP A 91 14.25 22.99 12.55
C ASP A 91 13.37 22.05 13.42
N GLU A 92 12.58 22.58 14.38
CA GLU A 92 11.60 21.80 15.13
C GLU A 92 10.54 21.20 14.20
N ILE A 93 10.00 21.95 13.24
CA ILE A 93 9.01 21.46 12.28
C ILE A 93 9.59 20.33 11.42
N ASN A 94 10.82 20.48 10.95
CA ASN A 94 11.50 19.45 10.15
C ASN A 94 11.76 18.18 10.97
N ASN A 95 12.20 18.35 12.22
CA ASN A 95 12.37 17.22 13.13
C ASN A 95 11.03 16.50 13.42
N ASP A 96 9.93 17.24 13.55
CA ASP A 96 8.61 16.66 13.75
C ASP A 96 8.14 15.85 12.53
N GLN A 97 8.47 16.28 11.28
CA GLN A 97 8.20 15.50 10.07
C GLN A 97 8.95 14.16 10.07
N GLU A 98 10.25 14.17 10.36
CA GLU A 98 11.07 12.95 10.42
C GLU A 98 10.62 12.04 11.57
N GLN A 99 10.26 12.60 12.73
CA GLN A 99 9.73 11.86 13.86
C GLN A 99 8.40 11.19 13.51
N LEU A 100 7.51 11.91 12.81
CA LEU A 100 6.21 11.38 12.39
C LEU A 100 6.38 10.18 11.44
N LYS A 101 7.26 10.31 10.45
CA LYS A 101 7.60 9.24 9.50
C LYS A 101 8.17 8.01 10.21
N SER A 102 9.16 8.23 11.07
CA SER A 102 9.82 7.16 11.83
C SER A 102 8.84 6.44 12.76
N SER A 103 7.96 7.20 13.43
CA SER A 103 6.95 6.65 14.33
C SER A 103 5.89 5.83 13.60
N LEU A 104 5.48 6.25 12.39
CA LEU A 104 4.56 5.48 11.55
C LEU A 104 5.16 4.11 11.20
N ILE A 105 6.40 4.08 10.75
CA ILE A 105 7.10 2.83 10.41
C ILE A 105 7.22 1.93 11.66
N GLN A 106 7.60 2.52 12.79
CA GLN A 106 7.76 1.79 14.04
C GLN A 106 6.44 1.19 14.51
N VAL A 107 5.35 1.96 14.54
CA VAL A 107 4.05 1.46 14.99
C VAL A 107 3.50 0.38 14.06
N ILE A 108 3.64 0.51 12.75
CA ILE A 108 3.25 -0.55 11.81
C ILE A 108 4.01 -1.85 12.14
N SER A 109 5.32 -1.78 12.37
CA SER A 109 6.11 -2.97 12.73
C SER A 109 5.75 -3.56 14.09
N GLN A 110 5.25 -2.75 15.03
CA GLN A 110 4.87 -3.20 16.37
C GLN A 110 3.48 -3.83 16.41
N THR A 111 2.55 -3.30 15.62
CA THR A 111 1.15 -3.77 15.56
C THR A 111 0.96 -4.94 14.60
N HIS A 112 1.85 -5.07 13.62
CA HIS A 112 1.77 -6.12 12.61
C HIS A 112 1.83 -7.53 13.25
N PRO A 113 1.05 -8.50 12.77
CA PRO A 113 1.14 -9.90 13.20
C PRO A 113 2.57 -10.41 13.08
N LEU A 114 3.07 -11.09 14.11
CA LEU A 114 4.49 -11.46 14.21
C LEU A 114 4.93 -12.46 13.14
N ARG A 115 4.03 -13.41 12.80
CA ARG A 115 4.34 -14.55 11.91
C ARG A 115 3.22 -14.80 10.93
N SER A 116 3.56 -15.42 9.81
CA SER A 116 2.58 -15.89 8.81
C SER A 116 1.59 -16.92 9.39
N SER A 117 1.96 -17.62 10.45
CA SER A 117 1.07 -18.55 11.19
C SER A 117 -0.01 -17.84 12.03
N ASN A 118 0.04 -16.51 12.16
CA ASN A 118 -1.07 -15.75 12.74
C ASN A 118 -2.26 -15.64 11.76
N ILE A 119 -2.03 -15.85 10.46
CA ILE A 119 -3.09 -16.04 9.48
C ILE A 119 -3.50 -17.52 9.55
N THR A 120 -4.77 -17.77 9.78
CA THR A 120 -5.30 -19.14 9.87
C THR A 120 -5.31 -19.82 8.50
N THR A 121 -5.32 -21.17 8.49
CA THR A 121 -5.44 -21.94 7.26
C THR A 121 -6.69 -21.53 6.46
N GLN A 122 -7.83 -21.37 7.14
CA GLN A 122 -9.08 -20.93 6.51
C GLN A 122 -8.93 -19.55 5.82
N GLN A 123 -8.22 -18.61 6.45
CA GLN A 123 -7.96 -17.29 5.86
C GLN A 123 -7.07 -17.39 4.61
N TYR A 124 -6.05 -18.25 4.62
CA TYR A 124 -5.26 -18.53 3.42
C TYR A 124 -6.07 -19.18 2.32
N GLU A 125 -6.90 -20.19 2.66
CA GLU A 125 -7.79 -20.88 1.72
C GLU A 125 -8.85 -19.97 1.13
N SER A 126 -9.21 -18.87 1.79
CA SER A 126 -10.07 -17.82 1.25
C SER A 126 -9.29 -16.81 0.38
N ALA A 127 -8.21 -16.24 0.89
CA ALA A 127 -7.48 -15.18 0.21
C ALA A 127 -6.73 -15.66 -1.05
N LYS A 128 -6.18 -16.88 -1.04
CA LYS A 128 -5.40 -17.42 -2.16
C LYS A 128 -6.21 -17.56 -3.45
N PRO A 129 -7.46 -18.12 -3.46
CA PRO A 129 -8.32 -18.18 -4.64
C PRO A 129 -8.64 -16.81 -5.24
N PHE A 130 -8.71 -15.76 -4.44
CA PHE A 130 -8.83 -14.39 -4.95
C PHE A 130 -7.57 -13.97 -5.69
N ILE A 131 -6.40 -14.15 -5.09
CA ILE A 131 -5.11 -13.73 -5.66
C ILE A 131 -4.79 -14.47 -6.96
N ILE A 132 -5.06 -15.77 -7.07
CA ILE A 132 -4.73 -16.58 -8.26
C ILE A 132 -5.56 -16.22 -9.51
N GLN A 133 -6.60 -15.41 -9.38
CA GLN A 133 -7.39 -14.93 -10.51
C GLN A 133 -6.64 -13.88 -11.33
N PHE A 134 -5.57 -13.31 -10.79
CA PHE A 134 -4.85 -12.20 -11.41
C PHE A 134 -3.52 -12.65 -12.00
N GLU A 135 -3.16 -12.03 -13.12
CA GLU A 135 -1.86 -12.22 -13.78
C GLU A 135 -0.79 -11.38 -13.10
N ASN A 136 -1.09 -10.10 -12.87
CA ASN A 136 -0.20 -9.17 -12.18
C ASN A 136 -0.85 -8.65 -10.91
N ILE A 137 -0.09 -8.61 -9.83
CA ILE A 137 -0.54 -8.21 -8.52
C ILE A 137 0.29 -7.02 -8.06
N PHE A 138 -0.36 -5.88 -7.91
CA PHE A 138 0.25 -4.66 -7.38
C PHE A 138 -0.29 -4.37 -5.99
N THR A 139 0.53 -3.79 -5.13
CA THR A 139 0.06 -3.32 -3.82
C THR A 139 0.68 -1.97 -3.46
N LEU A 140 -0.12 -1.15 -2.77
CA LEU A 140 0.30 0.08 -2.10
C LEU A 140 0.54 -0.15 -0.61
N ASN A 141 0.19 -1.33 -0.10
CA ASN A 141 0.28 -1.67 1.32
C ASN A 141 1.71 -1.96 1.74
N TYR A 142 2.06 -1.52 2.92
CA TYR A 142 3.38 -1.73 3.52
C TYR A 142 3.48 -3.03 4.31
N ASP A 143 2.34 -3.65 4.67
CA ASP A 143 2.25 -4.83 5.51
C ASP A 143 2.70 -6.12 4.79
N LEU A 144 2.77 -7.21 5.56
CA LEU A 144 3.23 -8.51 5.06
C LEU A 144 2.10 -9.44 4.60
N LEU A 145 0.82 -9.03 4.64
CA LEU A 145 -0.28 -9.95 4.36
C LEU A 145 -0.20 -10.50 2.94
N LEU A 146 -0.07 -9.61 1.93
CA LEU A 146 0.12 -10.06 0.54
C LEU A 146 1.37 -10.92 0.40
N TYR A 147 2.50 -10.50 0.97
CA TYR A 147 3.75 -11.25 0.92
C TYR A 147 3.58 -12.67 1.46
N TRP A 148 2.86 -12.85 2.56
CA TRP A 148 2.60 -14.15 3.14
C TRP A 148 1.66 -15.00 2.28
N ILE A 149 0.60 -14.40 1.71
CA ILE A 149 -0.33 -15.11 0.82
C ILE A 149 0.40 -15.64 -0.41
N VAL A 150 1.18 -14.80 -1.10
CA VAL A 150 1.88 -15.21 -2.33
C VAL A 150 2.95 -16.27 -2.06
N ASN A 151 3.56 -16.27 -0.87
CA ASN A 151 4.53 -17.28 -0.45
C ASN A 151 3.93 -18.53 0.23
N LYS A 152 2.60 -18.66 0.27
CA LYS A 152 1.90 -19.86 0.76
C LYS A 152 1.75 -20.88 -0.38
N PHE A 153 2.85 -21.50 -0.78
CA PHE A 153 2.94 -22.34 -1.98
C PHE A 153 2.24 -23.72 -1.84
N ASP A 154 2.05 -24.21 -0.61
CA ASP A 154 1.43 -25.52 -0.32
C ASP A 154 -0.05 -25.61 -0.73
N ILE A 155 -0.70 -24.49 -0.99
CA ILE A 155 -2.09 -24.40 -1.46
C ILE A 155 -2.20 -23.85 -2.90
N ASP A 156 -1.09 -23.74 -3.62
CA ASP A 156 -1.11 -23.26 -5.01
C ASP A 156 -1.63 -24.33 -5.96
N PRO A 157 -2.47 -23.93 -6.95
CA PRO A 157 -2.82 -24.81 -8.04
C PRO A 157 -1.58 -25.22 -8.86
N GLN A 158 -1.61 -26.40 -9.45
CA GLN A 158 -0.54 -26.83 -10.32
C GLN A 158 -0.31 -25.84 -11.47
N GLY A 159 0.95 -25.41 -11.64
CA GLY A 159 1.34 -24.45 -12.69
C GLY A 159 1.09 -22.99 -12.35
N TYR A 160 0.55 -22.68 -11.19
CA TYR A 160 0.50 -21.28 -10.72
C TYR A 160 1.86 -20.87 -10.17
N HIS A 161 2.28 -19.65 -10.49
CA HIS A 161 3.55 -19.09 -10.04
C HIS A 161 3.43 -17.61 -9.75
N THR A 162 4.06 -17.17 -8.66
CA THR A 162 4.24 -15.76 -8.32
C THR A 162 5.73 -15.45 -8.17
N ASP A 163 6.14 -14.29 -8.66
CA ASP A 163 7.52 -13.81 -8.58
C ASP A 163 7.52 -12.33 -8.16
N ASP A 164 8.21 -12.02 -7.07
CA ASP A 164 8.35 -10.66 -6.55
C ASP A 164 9.64 -9.95 -7.02
N GLY A 165 10.36 -10.57 -7.96
CA GLY A 165 11.60 -10.06 -8.53
C GLY A 165 12.85 -10.30 -7.68
N PHE A 166 12.70 -10.96 -6.50
CA PHE A 166 13.83 -11.26 -5.65
C PHE A 166 14.33 -12.68 -5.87
N ARG A 167 15.63 -12.82 -5.99
CA ARG A 167 16.33 -14.13 -5.96
C ARG A 167 16.99 -14.27 -4.60
N HIS A 168 16.54 -15.27 -3.83
CA HIS A 168 16.82 -15.38 -2.40
C HIS A 168 16.38 -14.10 -1.65
N THR A 169 17.30 -13.22 -1.32
CA THR A 169 17.04 -11.97 -0.60
C THR A 169 17.39 -10.71 -1.38
N THR A 170 17.90 -10.85 -2.61
CA THR A 170 18.36 -9.72 -3.44
C THR A 170 17.43 -9.53 -4.63
N TRP A 171 17.05 -8.31 -4.91
CA TRP A 171 16.27 -7.97 -6.10
C TRP A 171 17.13 -7.97 -7.35
N GLU A 172 16.70 -8.65 -8.40
CA GLU A 172 17.45 -8.84 -9.66
C GLU A 172 16.73 -8.29 -10.89
N ASN A 173 15.60 -7.57 -10.71
CA ASN A 173 14.80 -7.03 -11.83
C ASN A 173 14.41 -8.11 -12.87
N ALA A 174 13.89 -9.24 -12.40
CA ALA A 174 13.55 -10.38 -13.24
C ALA A 174 12.39 -10.06 -14.19
N GLU A 175 12.45 -10.61 -15.42
CA GLU A 175 11.43 -10.38 -16.47
C GLU A 175 10.10 -11.06 -16.16
N ASP A 176 10.12 -12.14 -15.37
CA ASP A 176 8.96 -12.93 -14.94
C ASP A 176 8.28 -12.41 -13.66
N GLN A 177 8.75 -11.28 -13.10
CA GLN A 177 8.12 -10.64 -11.94
C GLN A 177 6.65 -10.30 -12.24
N ASN A 178 5.75 -10.72 -11.35
CA ASN A 178 4.32 -10.46 -11.42
C ASN A 178 3.69 -10.00 -10.09
N VAL A 179 4.51 -9.84 -9.03
CA VAL A 179 4.10 -9.23 -7.75
C VAL A 179 4.94 -7.98 -7.51
N TYR A 180 4.26 -6.83 -7.29
CA TYR A 180 4.88 -5.52 -7.26
C TYR A 180 4.45 -4.72 -6.04
N PHE A 181 5.39 -4.33 -5.18
CA PHE A 181 5.17 -3.47 -4.02
C PHE A 181 5.48 -2.02 -4.41
N LEU A 182 4.48 -1.31 -4.96
CA LEU A 182 4.62 0.02 -5.54
C LEU A 182 5.11 1.09 -4.56
N HIS A 183 4.71 0.96 -3.30
CA HIS A 183 5.13 1.83 -2.21
C HIS A 183 6.15 1.17 -1.26
N GLY A 184 6.78 0.06 -1.70
CA GLY A 184 7.69 -0.71 -0.87
C GLY A 184 6.95 -1.60 0.14
N GLY A 185 7.58 -1.93 1.26
CA GLY A 185 6.97 -2.77 2.29
C GLY A 185 7.92 -3.09 3.44
N LEU A 186 7.38 -3.54 4.57
CA LEU A 186 8.13 -3.86 5.77
C LEU A 186 9.31 -4.81 5.54
N HIS A 187 9.16 -5.75 4.60
CA HIS A 187 10.18 -6.76 4.32
C HIS A 187 11.26 -6.31 3.35
N ILE A 188 11.12 -5.15 2.70
CA ILE A 188 12.06 -4.64 1.69
C ILE A 188 12.91 -3.53 2.31
N TYR A 189 14.21 -3.53 2.06
CA TYR A 189 15.12 -2.50 2.55
C TYR A 189 16.26 -2.24 1.58
N ASP A 190 16.82 -1.04 1.66
CA ASP A 190 18.00 -0.63 0.93
C ASP A 190 19.26 -0.99 1.76
N ASP A 191 20.22 -1.67 1.15
CA ASP A 191 21.49 -2.04 1.76
C ASP A 191 22.64 -1.41 0.94
N ASP A 192 22.64 -0.07 0.93
CA ASP A 192 23.61 0.84 0.28
C ASP A 192 23.73 0.64 -1.25
N THR A 193 23.93 -0.58 -1.71
CA THR A 193 24.17 -0.90 -3.12
C THR A 193 23.15 -1.84 -3.72
N LEU A 194 22.35 -2.51 -2.89
CA LEU A 194 21.41 -3.56 -3.30
C LEU A 194 20.09 -3.38 -2.60
N ILE A 195 19.02 -3.62 -3.33
CA ILE A 195 17.69 -3.77 -2.73
C ILE A 195 17.54 -5.21 -2.26
N LYS A 196 17.26 -5.36 -0.97
CA LYS A 196 17.12 -6.65 -0.30
C LYS A 196 15.75 -6.82 0.33
N LYS A 197 15.38 -8.07 0.60
CA LYS A 197 14.21 -8.38 1.42
C LYS A 197 14.59 -9.26 2.61
N HIS A 198 13.87 -9.08 3.71
CA HIS A 198 13.84 -10.06 4.79
C HIS A 198 13.12 -11.33 4.32
N ALA A 199 13.64 -12.48 4.69
CA ALA A 199 13.06 -13.76 4.36
C ALA A 199 12.88 -14.61 5.61
N PHE A 200 11.91 -15.48 5.58
CA PHE A 200 11.63 -16.47 6.61
C PHE A 200 11.74 -17.87 5.98
N ARG A 201 12.61 -18.73 6.52
CA ARG A 201 12.91 -20.03 5.97
C ARG A 201 12.34 -21.19 6.79
N GLY A 202 11.75 -20.91 7.94
CA GLY A 202 11.18 -21.90 8.82
C GLY A 202 11.04 -21.45 10.27
N ASP A 203 10.45 -22.27 11.13
CA ASP A 203 10.11 -21.91 12.51
C ASP A 203 11.34 -21.63 13.42
N ALA A 204 12.53 -22.06 13.00
CA ALA A 204 13.80 -21.75 13.69
C ALA A 204 14.32 -20.34 13.39
N ASP A 205 13.81 -19.66 12.36
CA ASP A 205 14.25 -18.33 11.97
C ASP A 205 13.58 -17.25 12.82
N ILE A 206 14.28 -16.11 12.94
CA ILE A 206 13.72 -14.88 13.48
C ILE A 206 12.62 -14.43 12.52
N SER A 207 11.45 -14.05 13.05
CA SER A 207 10.33 -13.57 12.23
C SER A 207 10.74 -12.35 11.39
N ILE A 208 10.09 -12.14 10.23
CA ILE A 208 10.35 -10.95 9.40
C ILE A 208 10.14 -9.67 10.20
N VAL A 209 9.09 -9.62 11.02
CA VAL A 209 8.80 -8.45 11.87
C VAL A 209 9.93 -8.18 12.87
N ASP A 210 10.50 -9.21 13.49
CA ASP A 210 11.64 -9.03 14.40
C ASP A 210 12.93 -8.66 13.65
N GLN A 211 13.13 -9.16 12.42
CA GLN A 211 14.23 -8.70 11.56
C GLN A 211 14.11 -7.21 11.24
N VAL A 212 12.87 -6.74 10.93
CA VAL A 212 12.58 -5.31 10.72
C VAL A 212 12.88 -4.50 11.97
N ARG A 213 12.40 -4.93 13.14
CA ARG A 213 12.68 -4.27 14.43
C ARG A 213 14.16 -4.18 14.72
N ASN A 214 14.91 -5.23 14.46
CA ASN A 214 16.37 -5.25 14.62
C ASN A 214 17.06 -4.24 13.69
N ASN A 215 16.60 -4.10 12.45
CA ASN A 215 17.09 -3.11 11.51
C ASN A 215 16.75 -1.68 11.96
N LEU A 216 15.53 -1.43 12.43
CA LEU A 216 15.11 -0.14 12.97
C LEU A 216 15.98 0.30 14.16
N ASN A 217 16.32 -0.63 15.06
CA ASN A 217 17.23 -0.37 16.18
C ASN A 217 18.66 0.00 15.74
N GLN A 218 19.04 -0.31 14.50
CA GLN A 218 20.31 0.06 13.87
C GLN A 218 20.19 1.29 12.97
N GLY A 219 19.05 1.98 12.96
CA GLY A 219 18.78 3.11 12.07
C GLY A 219 18.55 2.73 10.61
N LYS A 220 18.34 1.44 10.30
CA LYS A 220 18.02 0.98 8.95
C LYS A 220 16.51 0.84 8.80
N PHE A 221 15.93 1.67 7.94
CA PHE A 221 14.49 1.70 7.71
C PHE A 221 14.07 0.79 6.54
N PRO A 222 12.89 0.18 6.61
CA PRO A 222 12.28 -0.45 5.44
C PRO A 222 12.10 0.55 4.29
N LEU A 223 12.00 0.03 3.08
CA LEU A 223 11.72 0.84 1.91
C LEU A 223 10.24 1.22 1.90
N PHE A 224 9.95 2.50 2.10
CA PHE A 224 8.60 3.07 2.15
C PHE A 224 8.45 4.29 1.25
N VAL A 225 7.24 4.45 0.69
CA VAL A 225 6.76 5.65 0.00
C VAL A 225 5.62 6.23 0.83
N SER A 226 5.97 7.03 1.84
CA SER A 226 5.02 7.69 2.75
C SER A 226 5.08 9.21 2.67
N GLU A 227 5.62 9.72 1.59
CA GLU A 227 5.70 11.15 1.31
C GLU A 227 4.28 11.74 1.19
N PRO A 228 4.08 12.99 1.67
CA PRO A 228 2.73 13.55 1.85
C PRO A 228 2.05 13.99 0.54
N THR A 229 2.80 14.19 -0.54
CA THR A 229 2.23 14.63 -1.82
C THR A 229 2.53 13.66 -2.96
N CYS A 230 1.67 13.68 -3.98
CA CYS A 230 1.82 12.88 -5.20
C CYS A 230 3.19 13.09 -5.86
N GLU A 231 3.66 14.34 -5.95
CA GLU A 231 4.94 14.69 -6.57
C GLU A 231 6.13 14.13 -5.79
N LYS A 232 6.08 14.20 -4.45
CA LYS A 232 7.14 13.66 -3.59
C LYS A 232 7.14 12.14 -3.58
N LYS A 233 5.96 11.50 -3.55
CA LYS A 233 5.85 10.05 -3.74
C LYS A 233 6.48 9.63 -5.07
N LEU A 234 6.14 10.31 -6.16
CA LEU A 234 6.70 10.02 -7.48
C LEU A 234 8.23 10.20 -7.49
N ALA A 235 8.74 11.30 -6.95
CA ALA A 235 10.17 11.52 -6.85
C ALA A 235 10.88 10.41 -6.05
N ARG A 236 10.32 9.98 -4.92
CA ARG A 236 10.84 8.86 -4.11
C ARG A 236 10.87 7.56 -4.92
N ILE A 237 9.79 7.27 -5.67
CA ILE A 237 9.68 6.10 -6.54
C ILE A 237 10.75 6.14 -7.64
N GLU A 238 10.93 7.27 -8.31
CA GLU A 238 11.87 7.42 -9.42
C GLU A 238 13.33 7.30 -8.98
N HIS A 239 13.67 7.71 -7.75
CA HIS A 239 15.03 7.61 -7.21
C HIS A 239 15.42 6.21 -6.71
N ASN A 240 14.47 5.30 -6.52
CA ASN A 240 14.77 3.94 -6.09
C ASN A 240 14.59 2.95 -7.26
N PRO A 241 15.59 2.14 -7.61
CA PRO A 241 15.54 1.27 -8.80
C PRO A 241 14.43 0.22 -8.72
N TYR A 242 14.15 -0.35 -7.55
CA TYR A 242 13.07 -1.32 -7.35
C TYR A 242 11.70 -0.67 -7.53
N LEU A 243 11.43 0.42 -6.81
CA LEU A 243 10.15 1.13 -6.89
C LEU A 243 9.91 1.64 -8.31
N SER A 244 10.94 2.20 -8.96
CA SER A 244 10.86 2.67 -10.35
C SER A 244 10.55 1.53 -11.33
N SER A 245 11.10 0.32 -11.10
CA SER A 245 10.78 -0.86 -11.91
C SER A 245 9.33 -1.29 -11.71
N CYS A 246 8.85 -1.41 -10.46
CA CYS A 246 7.46 -1.72 -10.14
C CYS A 246 6.49 -0.70 -10.77
N PHE A 247 6.81 0.59 -10.69
CA PHE A 247 6.00 1.66 -11.24
C PHE A 247 5.95 1.62 -12.79
N ARG A 248 7.07 1.26 -13.44
CA ARG A 248 7.08 1.05 -14.90
C ARG A 248 6.29 -0.18 -15.33
N ALA A 249 6.24 -1.23 -14.50
CA ALA A 249 5.42 -2.42 -14.79
C ALA A 249 3.94 -2.06 -14.85
N LEU A 250 3.44 -1.17 -13.97
CA LEU A 250 2.07 -0.68 -14.01
C LEU A 250 1.71 -0.03 -15.36
N LYS A 251 2.64 0.70 -15.99
CA LYS A 251 2.44 1.29 -17.33
C LYS A 251 2.36 0.24 -18.46
N LYS A 252 2.92 -0.95 -18.24
CA LYS A 252 2.91 -2.02 -19.24
C LYS A 252 1.63 -2.85 -19.23
N LEU A 253 0.73 -2.62 -18.26
CA LEU A 253 -0.53 -3.34 -18.18
C LEU A 253 -1.39 -3.13 -19.41
N SER A 254 -2.20 -4.14 -19.71
CA SER A 254 -3.26 -4.10 -20.72
C SER A 254 -4.47 -4.91 -20.24
N GLY A 255 -5.65 -4.60 -20.81
CA GLY A 255 -6.89 -5.25 -20.43
C GLY A 255 -7.42 -4.82 -19.06
N PRO A 256 -8.24 -5.66 -18.38
CA PRO A 256 -8.94 -5.29 -17.17
C PRO A 256 -8.02 -5.16 -15.95
N LEU A 257 -8.26 -4.13 -15.13
CA LEU A 257 -7.59 -3.90 -13.85
C LEU A 257 -8.62 -3.79 -12.72
N PHE A 258 -8.46 -4.59 -11.67
CA PHE A 258 -9.20 -4.44 -10.43
C PHE A 258 -8.43 -3.54 -9.48
N ILE A 259 -9.10 -2.57 -8.86
CA ILE A 259 -8.57 -1.74 -7.77
C ILE A 259 -9.38 -2.09 -6.52
N HIS A 260 -8.74 -2.76 -5.55
CA HIS A 260 -9.42 -3.26 -4.37
C HIS A 260 -8.93 -2.57 -3.10
N GLY A 261 -9.89 -2.01 -2.33
CA GLY A 261 -9.61 -1.37 -1.04
C GLY A 261 -8.95 0.00 -1.10
N HIS A 262 -9.10 0.73 -2.22
CA HIS A 262 -8.52 2.07 -2.44
C HIS A 262 -9.58 3.16 -2.38
N SER A 263 -9.31 4.24 -1.64
CA SER A 263 -10.19 5.40 -1.52
C SER A 263 -10.15 6.37 -2.71
N MET A 264 -9.31 6.12 -3.71
CA MET A 264 -9.05 7.00 -4.85
C MET A 264 -8.61 8.41 -4.45
N ALA A 265 -7.82 8.54 -3.38
CA ALA A 265 -7.36 9.81 -2.87
C ALA A 265 -6.36 10.51 -3.80
N ASP A 266 -6.29 11.84 -3.73
CA ASP A 266 -5.46 12.69 -4.61
C ASP A 266 -3.95 12.49 -4.42
N ASN A 267 -3.52 12.11 -3.21
CA ASN A 267 -2.12 11.84 -2.90
C ASN A 267 -1.55 10.60 -3.62
N ASP A 268 -2.41 9.76 -4.23
CA ASP A 268 -2.00 8.63 -5.07
C ASP A 268 -2.25 8.87 -6.58
N GLN A 269 -2.46 10.12 -6.99
CA GLN A 269 -2.71 10.47 -8.38
C GLN A 269 -1.60 10.02 -9.34
N HIS A 270 -0.35 9.88 -8.88
CA HIS A 270 0.75 9.33 -9.68
C HIS A 270 0.45 7.92 -10.18
N ILE A 271 -0.22 7.09 -9.37
CA ILE A 271 -0.64 5.74 -9.74
C ILE A 271 -1.69 5.80 -10.85
N PHE A 272 -2.73 6.63 -10.69
CA PHE A 272 -3.80 6.77 -11.69
C PHE A 272 -3.27 7.35 -13.01
N ASN A 273 -2.35 8.31 -12.94
CA ASN A 273 -1.66 8.84 -14.10
C ASN A 273 -0.85 7.79 -14.84
N GLN A 274 -0.30 6.79 -14.13
CA GLN A 274 0.42 5.70 -14.77
C GLN A 274 -0.52 4.69 -15.41
N ILE A 275 -1.66 4.38 -14.77
CA ILE A 275 -2.75 3.57 -15.33
C ILE A 275 -3.28 4.23 -16.62
N ASN A 276 -3.52 5.54 -16.63
CA ASN A 276 -3.97 6.28 -17.82
C ASN A 276 -2.99 6.23 -19.00
N LYS A 277 -1.71 5.91 -18.76
CA LYS A 277 -0.66 5.75 -19.78
C LYS A 277 -0.43 4.30 -20.20
N SER A 278 -1.19 3.37 -19.64
CA SER A 278 -1.10 1.93 -19.91
C SER A 278 -2.06 1.50 -21.02
N GLY A 279 -2.10 0.21 -21.33
CA GLY A 279 -3.09 -0.41 -22.20
C GLY A 279 -4.32 -0.94 -21.45
N VAL A 280 -4.57 -0.49 -20.22
CA VAL A 280 -5.79 -0.82 -19.47
C VAL A 280 -7.00 -0.19 -20.17
N ASP A 281 -8.03 -0.98 -20.42
CA ASP A 281 -9.26 -0.56 -21.09
C ASP A 281 -10.47 -0.52 -20.16
N LYS A 282 -10.38 -1.23 -19.03
CA LYS A 282 -11.44 -1.30 -18.03
C LYS A 282 -10.89 -1.34 -16.61
N VAL A 283 -11.47 -0.56 -15.70
CA VAL A 283 -11.14 -0.56 -14.28
C VAL A 283 -12.37 -0.94 -13.47
N PHE A 284 -12.23 -1.95 -12.59
CA PHE A 284 -13.22 -2.34 -11.59
C PHE A 284 -12.76 -1.87 -10.21
N ILE A 285 -13.56 -1.01 -9.57
CA ILE A 285 -13.19 -0.39 -8.29
C ILE A 285 -14.11 -0.91 -7.19
N SER A 286 -13.54 -1.44 -6.12
CA SER A 286 -14.30 -1.94 -4.97
C SER A 286 -14.85 -0.78 -4.13
N ILE A 287 -16.08 -0.92 -3.68
CA ILE A 287 -16.75 -0.03 -2.73
C ILE A 287 -17.21 -0.87 -1.54
N PHE A 288 -16.83 -0.46 -0.33
CA PHE A 288 -17.23 -1.18 0.88
C PHE A 288 -18.45 -0.53 1.55
N GLY A 289 -19.48 -1.33 1.80
CA GLY A 289 -20.72 -0.89 2.45
C GLY A 289 -21.63 -0.07 1.55
N ASP A 290 -22.39 0.87 2.12
CA ASP A 290 -23.38 1.65 1.39
C ASP A 290 -22.72 2.64 0.42
N GLU A 291 -22.98 2.48 -0.88
CA GLU A 291 -22.47 3.35 -1.95
C GLU A 291 -22.92 4.82 -1.83
N HIS A 292 -23.94 5.10 -1.04
CA HIS A 292 -24.50 6.43 -0.83
C HIS A 292 -23.86 7.20 0.33
N THR A 293 -22.92 6.63 1.07
CA THR A 293 -22.15 7.38 2.08
C THR A 293 -21.35 8.48 1.41
N GLU A 294 -21.05 9.55 2.15
CA GLU A 294 -20.24 10.67 1.65
C GLU A 294 -18.87 10.19 1.17
N GLN A 295 -18.21 9.34 1.95
CA GLN A 295 -16.91 8.75 1.62
C GLN A 295 -16.93 7.93 0.32
N ASN A 296 -17.93 7.08 0.13
CA ASN A 296 -18.05 6.26 -1.09
C ASN A 296 -18.41 7.09 -2.31
N ARG A 297 -19.26 8.12 -2.16
CA ARG A 297 -19.53 9.08 -3.23
C ARG A 297 -18.27 9.85 -3.65
N GLU A 298 -17.44 10.26 -2.69
CA GLU A 298 -16.16 10.90 -2.96
C GLU A 298 -15.22 9.95 -3.71
N THR A 299 -15.07 8.70 -3.24
CA THR A 299 -14.28 7.65 -3.91
C THR A 299 -14.72 7.48 -5.37
N MET A 300 -16.03 7.35 -5.62
CA MET A 300 -16.56 7.20 -6.98
C MET A 300 -16.38 8.46 -7.84
N ALA A 301 -16.48 9.64 -7.25
CA ALA A 301 -16.24 10.91 -7.95
C ALA A 301 -14.76 11.07 -8.32
N ASN A 302 -13.85 10.77 -7.40
CA ASN A 302 -12.42 10.79 -7.63
C ASN A 302 -11.98 9.76 -8.68
N ALA A 303 -12.56 8.55 -8.67
CA ALA A 303 -12.33 7.57 -9.72
C ALA A 303 -12.62 8.15 -11.12
N ARG A 304 -13.78 8.79 -11.29
CA ARG A 304 -14.17 9.42 -12.56
C ARG A 304 -13.34 10.66 -12.90
N ARG A 305 -12.74 11.30 -11.89
CA ARG A 305 -11.88 12.48 -12.06
C ARG A 305 -10.45 12.10 -12.48
N PHE A 306 -9.89 11.04 -11.89
CA PHE A 306 -8.47 10.69 -12.05
C PHE A 306 -8.22 9.65 -13.15
N ILE A 307 -9.20 8.80 -13.47
CA ILE A 307 -9.12 7.86 -14.59
C ILE A 307 -9.64 8.52 -15.86
N ASP A 308 -8.90 8.39 -16.97
CA ASP A 308 -9.31 8.94 -18.27
C ASP A 308 -10.48 8.13 -18.87
N THR A 309 -11.69 8.55 -18.53
CA THR A 309 -12.95 7.88 -18.95
C THR A 309 -13.21 7.91 -20.45
N ARG A 310 -12.40 8.60 -21.25
CA ARG A 310 -12.47 8.56 -22.72
C ARG A 310 -11.85 7.29 -23.28
N GLN A 311 -10.92 6.66 -22.54
CA GLN A 311 -10.15 5.48 -22.95
C GLN A 311 -10.45 4.27 -22.07
N ILE A 312 -10.77 4.50 -20.79
CA ILE A 312 -10.90 3.46 -19.76
C ILE A 312 -12.32 3.48 -19.22
N SER A 313 -13.05 2.38 -19.33
CA SER A 313 -14.36 2.23 -18.69
C SER A 313 -14.21 1.99 -17.20
N ILE A 314 -15.08 2.59 -16.37
CA ILE A 314 -15.08 2.42 -14.92
C ILE A 314 -16.35 1.71 -14.50
N GLU A 315 -16.20 0.64 -13.74
CA GLU A 315 -17.29 -0.07 -13.07
C GLU A 315 -16.99 -0.20 -11.57
N PHE A 316 -18.03 -0.26 -10.75
CA PHE A 316 -17.90 -0.45 -9.31
C PHE A 316 -18.46 -1.81 -8.92
N TYR A 317 -17.91 -2.39 -7.84
CA TYR A 317 -18.39 -3.65 -7.27
C TYR A 317 -18.37 -3.63 -5.75
N ASP A 318 -19.17 -4.50 -5.13
CA ASP A 318 -19.21 -4.64 -3.67
C ASP A 318 -17.92 -5.29 -3.17
N ALA A 319 -17.15 -4.54 -2.38
CA ALA A 319 -15.91 -5.04 -1.79
C ALA A 319 -16.13 -6.25 -0.87
N ALA A 320 -17.24 -6.30 -0.14
CA ALA A 320 -17.55 -7.39 0.78
C ALA A 320 -17.88 -8.71 0.06
N SER A 321 -18.20 -8.65 -1.25
CA SER A 321 -18.43 -9.85 -2.06
C SER A 321 -17.14 -10.55 -2.50
N ALA A 322 -15.99 -9.91 -2.37
CA ALA A 322 -14.70 -10.52 -2.71
C ALA A 322 -14.27 -11.48 -1.57
N PRO A 323 -14.04 -12.78 -1.86
CA PRO A 323 -13.76 -13.80 -0.85
C PRO A 323 -12.29 -13.71 -0.37
N ILE A 324 -11.87 -12.57 0.19
CA ILE A 324 -10.47 -12.36 0.57
C ILE A 324 -10.21 -12.89 1.98
N TRP A 325 -11.05 -12.45 2.93
CA TRP A 325 -10.94 -12.85 4.34
C TRP A 325 -12.30 -13.32 4.84
N PRO A 326 -12.39 -14.49 5.50
CA PRO A 326 -13.66 -15.01 6.02
C PRO A 326 -14.16 -14.23 7.21
#